data_fa3319becca971cf9010e77860969496
#
_entry.id   fa3319becca971cf9010e77860969496
#
_cell.length_a   1.000
_cell.length_b   1.000
_cell.length_c   1.000
_cell.angle_alpha   90.00
_cell.angle_beta   90.00
_cell.angle_gamma   90.00
#
_symmetry.space_group_name_H-M   'P 1'
#
loop_
_entity.id
_entity.type
_entity.pdbx_description
1 polymer ?
#
loop_
_entity_poly.entity_id
_entity_poly.type
_entity_poly.pdbx_seq_one_letter_code
_entity_poly.pdbx_strand_id
1 'polypeptide(L)'
;MAIIKSKRLIINSDGAAVPNPGSAGIGAILRNDKGKIVSEISKYIGHSTNNKAEFLALIAGLEKALELGAEHVDIKSDSELIVRQIEGKYRSKVMKPLFEQVVSLLDEFKSYTVQHIPREQNKEADALSKRALRLRPKLT
;
A
#
# COMPACT_ATOMS: atom_id res chain seq x y z
N MET A 1 22.78 2.83 -6.48
CA MET A 1 21.32 2.90 -6.38
C MET A 1 20.82 4.15 -7.08
N ALA A 2 19.89 4.00 -7.98
CA ALA A 2 19.34 5.16 -8.68
C ALA A 2 18.38 5.91 -7.75
N ILE A 3 18.69 7.17 -7.47
CA ILE A 3 17.78 8.05 -6.76
C ILE A 3 16.86 8.67 -7.80
N ILE A 4 15.56 8.60 -7.57
CA ILE A 4 14.61 9.21 -8.48
C ILE A 4 14.78 10.73 -8.45
N LYS A 5 14.69 11.35 -9.63
CA LYS A 5 14.76 12.80 -9.72
C LYS A 5 13.47 13.48 -9.30
N SER A 6 12.35 12.79 -9.47
CA SER A 6 11.05 13.29 -9.02
C SER A 6 10.95 13.15 -7.51
N LYS A 7 10.60 14.25 -6.85
CA LYS A 7 10.40 14.27 -5.40
C LYS A 7 9.00 13.80 -5.01
N ARG A 8 8.13 13.57 -5.97
CA ARG A 8 6.75 13.14 -5.78
C ARG A 8 6.52 11.77 -6.39
N LEU A 9 5.96 10.86 -5.60
CA LEU A 9 5.52 9.55 -6.08
C LEU A 9 4.04 9.36 -5.81
N ILE A 10 3.38 8.67 -6.74
CA ILE A 10 1.99 8.26 -6.60
C ILE A 10 2.00 6.79 -6.23
N ILE A 11 1.31 6.44 -5.15
CA ILE A 11 1.25 5.06 -4.64
C ILE A 11 -0.17 4.54 -4.77
N ASN A 12 -0.33 3.45 -5.53
CA ASN A 12 -1.54 2.64 -5.50
C ASN A 12 -1.22 1.37 -4.74
N SER A 13 -2.03 1.04 -3.74
CA SER A 13 -1.81 -0.15 -2.92
C SER A 13 -3.09 -0.96 -2.77
N ASP A 14 -2.94 -2.26 -2.58
CA ASP A 14 -4.05 -3.17 -2.35
C ASP A 14 -3.53 -4.41 -1.62
N GLY A 15 -4.39 -5.01 -0.81
CA GLY A 15 -4.09 -6.24 -0.12
C GLY A 15 -5.32 -7.11 -0.06
N ALA A 16 -5.13 -8.42 -0.11
CA ALA A 16 -6.25 -9.36 -0.10
C ALA A 16 -5.89 -10.64 0.64
N ALA A 17 -6.85 -11.13 1.41
CA ALA A 17 -6.80 -12.46 2.02
C ALA A 17 -7.86 -13.34 1.39
N VAL A 18 -7.48 -14.56 0.99
CA VAL A 18 -8.41 -15.50 0.33
C VAL A 18 -8.21 -16.90 0.95
N PRO A 19 -9.22 -17.41 1.69
CA PRO A 19 -10.41 -16.71 2.13
C PRO A 19 -10.09 -15.59 3.12
N ASN A 20 -11.09 -14.85 3.56
CA ASN A 20 -10.87 -13.76 4.54
C ASN A 20 -11.45 -14.17 5.91
N PRO A 21 -10.63 -14.48 6.96
CA PRO A 21 -9.16 -14.48 6.96
C PRO A 21 -8.56 -15.70 6.27
N GLY A 22 -7.31 -15.57 5.83
CA GLY A 22 -6.63 -16.67 5.16
C GLY A 22 -5.28 -16.24 4.59
N SER A 23 -4.83 -16.98 3.58
CA SER A 23 -3.61 -16.64 2.86
C SER A 23 -3.74 -15.25 2.23
N ALA A 24 -2.75 -14.40 2.43
CA ALA A 24 -2.83 -13.01 2.02
C ALA A 24 -1.63 -12.57 1.18
N GLY A 25 -1.90 -11.67 0.26
CA GLY A 25 -0.89 -11.02 -0.55
C GLY A 25 -1.07 -9.52 -0.55
N ILE A 26 0.02 -8.81 -0.76
CA ILE A 26 -0.01 -7.36 -0.91
C ILE A 26 0.53 -6.96 -2.26
N GLY A 27 0.04 -5.84 -2.76
CA GLY A 27 0.49 -5.25 -4.01
C GLY A 27 0.57 -3.74 -3.87
N ALA A 28 1.60 -3.16 -4.47
CA ALA A 28 1.71 -1.72 -4.57
C ALA A 28 2.44 -1.36 -5.86
N ILE A 29 2.01 -0.26 -6.46
CA ILE A 29 2.66 0.25 -7.65
C ILE A 29 2.98 1.72 -7.40
N LEU A 30 4.21 2.10 -7.69
CA LEU A 30 4.69 3.45 -7.47
C LEU A 30 5.03 4.07 -8.81
N ARG A 31 4.48 5.26 -9.06
CA ARG A 31 4.71 6.02 -10.29
C ARG A 31 5.26 7.40 -9.95
N ASN A 32 6.06 7.95 -10.87
CA ASN A 32 6.49 9.33 -10.75
C ASN A 32 5.37 10.26 -11.26
N ASP A 33 5.62 11.57 -11.19
CA ASP A 33 4.64 12.59 -11.59
C ASP A 33 4.36 12.60 -13.10
N LYS A 34 5.16 11.88 -13.89
CA LYS A 34 4.93 11.70 -15.34
C LYS A 34 4.18 10.42 -15.65
N GLY A 35 3.76 9.69 -14.61
CA GLY A 35 3.04 8.43 -14.77
C GLY A 35 3.90 7.21 -15.03
N LYS A 36 5.22 7.36 -14.99
CA LYS A 36 6.13 6.24 -15.22
C LYS A 36 6.21 5.38 -13.96
N ILE A 37 6.12 4.06 -14.15
CA ILE A 37 6.28 3.10 -13.06
C ILE A 37 7.74 3.09 -12.61
N VAL A 38 7.97 3.34 -11.32
CA VAL A 38 9.32 3.30 -10.74
C VAL A 38 9.52 2.11 -9.81
N SER A 39 8.45 1.49 -9.33
CA SER A 39 8.55 0.27 -8.53
C SER A 39 7.22 -0.46 -8.50
N GLU A 40 7.29 -1.79 -8.41
CA GLU A 40 6.13 -2.65 -8.20
C GLU A 40 6.45 -3.60 -7.05
N ILE A 41 5.46 -3.81 -6.18
CA ILE A 41 5.58 -4.72 -5.04
C ILE A 41 4.49 -5.78 -5.17
N SER A 42 4.89 -7.04 -5.06
CA SER A 42 3.97 -8.17 -5.02
C SER A 42 4.56 -9.15 -4.02
N LYS A 43 3.91 -9.34 -2.86
CA LYS A 43 4.50 -10.12 -1.78
C LYS A 43 3.45 -10.93 -1.03
N TYR A 44 3.74 -12.20 -0.83
CA TYR A 44 2.94 -13.07 0.04
C TYR A 44 3.28 -12.76 1.50
N ILE A 45 2.26 -12.54 2.33
CA ILE A 45 2.47 -12.14 3.72
C ILE A 45 1.95 -13.18 4.73
N GLY A 46 1.58 -14.37 4.27
CA GLY A 46 1.08 -15.41 5.16
C GLY A 46 -0.40 -15.24 5.49
N HIS A 47 -0.82 -15.72 6.65
CA HIS A 47 -2.21 -15.64 7.09
C HIS A 47 -2.55 -14.24 7.60
N SER A 48 -3.63 -13.67 7.11
CA SER A 48 -4.05 -12.32 7.48
C SER A 48 -5.55 -12.11 7.22
N THR A 49 -6.04 -10.93 7.59
CA THR A 49 -7.36 -10.43 7.15
C THR A 49 -7.16 -9.48 5.99
N ASN A 50 -8.24 -9.22 5.23
CA ASN A 50 -8.22 -8.21 4.17
C ASN A 50 -7.75 -6.84 4.69
N ASN A 51 -8.35 -6.37 5.78
CA ASN A 51 -8.01 -5.06 6.33
C ASN A 51 -6.54 -4.95 6.72
N LYS A 52 -6.02 -5.97 7.38
CA LYS A 52 -4.60 -5.98 7.76
C LYS A 52 -3.70 -6.01 6.53
N ALA A 53 -4.05 -6.82 5.53
CA ALA A 53 -3.28 -6.89 4.28
C ALA A 53 -3.26 -5.54 3.57
N GLU A 54 -4.38 -4.81 3.56
CA GLU A 54 -4.43 -3.48 2.95
C GLU A 54 -3.51 -2.48 3.66
N PHE A 55 -3.47 -2.50 4.99
CA PHE A 55 -2.51 -1.66 5.74
C PHE A 55 -1.07 -2.04 5.43
N LEU A 56 -0.76 -3.33 5.40
CA LEU A 56 0.59 -3.80 5.11
C LEU A 56 1.03 -3.43 3.69
N ALA A 57 0.11 -3.44 2.73
CA ALA A 57 0.40 -3.01 1.37
C ALA A 57 0.78 -1.51 1.32
N LEU A 58 0.03 -0.68 2.03
CA LEU A 58 0.34 0.74 2.11
C LEU A 58 1.67 0.98 2.79
N ILE A 59 1.93 0.29 3.90
CA ILE A 59 3.20 0.40 4.62
C ILE A 59 4.36 0.05 3.69
N ALA A 60 4.26 -1.05 2.95
CA ALA A 60 5.30 -1.45 2.00
C ALA A 60 5.53 -0.37 0.93
N GLY A 61 4.46 0.21 0.41
CA GLY A 61 4.54 1.28 -0.57
C GLY A 61 5.23 2.53 -0.02
N LEU A 62 4.86 2.93 1.20
CA LEU A 62 5.47 4.10 1.85
C LEU A 62 6.95 3.89 2.16
N GLU A 63 7.31 2.70 2.65
CA GLU A 63 8.72 2.37 2.90
C GLU A 63 9.53 2.42 1.61
N LYS A 64 8.96 1.89 0.52
CA LYS A 64 9.62 1.93 -0.77
C LYS A 64 9.79 3.35 -1.29
N ALA A 65 8.77 4.19 -1.11
CA ALA A 65 8.84 5.59 -1.52
C ALA A 65 9.96 6.33 -0.78
N LEU A 66 10.10 6.09 0.52
CA LEU A 66 11.19 6.67 1.32
C LEU A 66 12.55 6.18 0.82
N GLU A 67 12.66 4.88 0.56
CA GLU A 67 13.91 4.29 0.03
C GLU A 67 14.31 4.94 -1.30
N LEU A 68 13.33 5.28 -2.13
CA LEU A 68 13.56 5.91 -3.43
C LEU A 68 13.80 7.42 -3.33
N GLY A 69 13.69 8.00 -2.15
CA GLY A 69 13.99 9.41 -1.93
C GLY A 69 12.81 10.35 -2.16
N ALA A 70 11.58 9.85 -2.16
CA ALA A 70 10.41 10.71 -2.33
C ALA A 70 10.26 11.66 -1.15
N GLU A 71 9.90 12.92 -1.45
CA GLU A 71 9.58 13.92 -0.43
C GLU A 71 8.07 14.11 -0.28
N HIS A 72 7.33 13.81 -1.34
CA HIS A 72 5.87 13.95 -1.39
C HIS A 72 5.26 12.65 -1.92
N VAL A 73 4.17 12.21 -1.31
CA VAL A 73 3.45 11.03 -1.78
C VAL A 73 1.98 11.34 -1.94
N ASP A 74 1.41 10.83 -3.03
CA ASP A 74 -0.03 10.85 -3.26
C ASP A 74 -0.52 9.42 -3.18
N ILE A 75 -1.27 9.10 -2.13
CA ILE A 75 -1.75 7.76 -1.86
C ILE A 75 -3.12 7.59 -2.50
N LYS A 76 -3.29 6.53 -3.27
CA LYS A 76 -4.58 6.13 -3.85
C LYS A 76 -4.91 4.74 -3.38
N SER A 77 -6.07 4.58 -2.77
CA SER A 77 -6.51 3.31 -2.21
C SER A 77 -8.02 3.13 -2.42
N ASP A 78 -8.44 1.91 -2.66
CA ASP A 78 -9.85 1.58 -2.69
C ASP A 78 -10.37 1.12 -1.32
N SER A 79 -9.53 1.15 -0.30
CA SER A 79 -9.94 0.88 1.07
C SER A 79 -10.47 2.16 1.73
N GLU A 80 -11.78 2.23 1.87
CA GLU A 80 -12.41 3.36 2.56
C GLU A 80 -11.93 3.46 4.01
N LEU A 81 -11.71 2.32 4.67
CA LEU A 81 -11.22 2.29 6.05
C LEU A 81 -9.88 3.02 6.18
N ILE A 82 -8.92 2.68 5.33
CA ILE A 82 -7.59 3.29 5.37
C ILE A 82 -7.68 4.81 5.12
N VAL A 83 -8.40 5.19 4.07
CA VAL A 83 -8.51 6.59 3.68
C VAL A 83 -9.14 7.41 4.81
N ARG A 84 -10.23 6.90 5.40
CA ARG A 84 -10.91 7.62 6.49
C ARG A 84 -10.05 7.72 7.75
N GLN A 85 -9.27 6.69 8.06
CA GLN A 85 -8.38 6.75 9.22
C GLN A 85 -7.28 7.79 9.02
N ILE A 86 -6.67 7.82 7.82
CA ILE A 86 -5.63 8.81 7.51
C ILE A 86 -6.21 10.22 7.57
N GLU A 87 -7.42 10.40 7.08
CA GLU A 87 -8.11 11.68 7.13
C GLU A 87 -8.60 12.06 8.54
N GLY A 88 -8.45 11.17 9.51
CA GLY A 88 -8.87 11.41 10.88
C GLY A 88 -10.37 11.26 11.14
N LYS A 89 -11.12 10.72 10.18
CA LYS A 89 -12.58 10.60 10.25
C LYS A 89 -13.06 9.31 10.92
N TYR A 90 -12.18 8.34 11.11
CA TYR A 90 -12.54 7.05 11.67
C TYR A 90 -11.37 6.49 12.46
N ARG A 91 -11.65 5.79 13.57
CA ARG A 91 -10.61 5.16 14.40
C ARG A 91 -11.00 3.71 14.67
N SER A 92 -10.04 2.81 14.54
CA SER A 92 -10.22 1.41 14.86
C SER A 92 -9.16 0.97 15.87
N LYS A 93 -9.59 0.39 16.96
CA LYS A 93 -8.66 -0.13 17.97
C LYS A 93 -7.94 -1.37 17.45
N VAL A 94 -8.59 -2.14 16.59
CA VAL A 94 -8.02 -3.41 16.06
C VAL A 94 -6.83 -3.16 15.17
N MET A 95 -6.86 -2.11 14.36
CA MET A 95 -5.79 -1.78 13.42
C MET A 95 -4.85 -0.70 13.97
N LYS A 96 -4.97 -0.33 15.24
CA LYS A 96 -4.21 0.77 15.82
C LYS A 96 -2.69 0.65 15.62
N PRO A 97 -2.04 -0.50 15.89
CA PRO A 97 -0.59 -0.60 15.70
C PRO A 97 -0.17 -0.36 14.25
N LEU A 98 -0.93 -0.87 13.28
CA LEU A 98 -0.63 -0.66 11.87
C LEU A 98 -0.89 0.78 11.45
N PHE A 99 -1.97 1.38 11.95
CA PHE A 99 -2.26 2.77 11.69
C PHE A 99 -1.15 3.69 12.23
N GLU A 100 -0.67 3.42 13.45
CA GLU A 100 0.44 4.19 14.02
C GLU A 100 1.70 4.07 13.18
N GLN A 101 1.96 2.90 12.62
CA GLN A 101 3.09 2.70 11.71
C GLN A 101 2.93 3.53 10.43
N VAL A 102 1.72 3.59 9.88
CA VAL A 102 1.42 4.43 8.72
C VAL A 102 1.68 5.90 9.05
N VAL A 103 1.18 6.38 10.19
CA VAL A 103 1.37 7.77 10.61
C VAL A 103 2.87 8.09 10.75
N SER A 104 3.63 7.21 11.38
CA SER A 104 5.08 7.40 11.54
C SER A 104 5.78 7.53 10.19
N LEU A 105 5.39 6.70 9.22
CA LEU A 105 5.95 6.78 7.88
C LEU A 105 5.56 8.07 7.17
N LEU A 106 4.29 8.47 7.28
CA LEU A 106 3.81 9.72 6.67
C LEU A 106 4.54 10.94 7.21
N ASP A 107 4.89 10.93 8.49
CA ASP A 107 5.63 12.03 9.11
C ASP A 107 7.04 12.22 8.53
N GLU A 108 7.58 11.23 7.84
CA GLU A 108 8.89 11.33 7.21
C GLU A 108 8.86 12.02 5.85
N PHE A 109 7.66 12.27 5.31
CA PHE A 109 7.52 13.00 4.05
C PHE A 109 7.24 14.47 4.33
N LYS A 110 7.61 15.35 3.40
CA LYS A 110 7.29 16.77 3.50
C LYS A 110 5.80 17.04 3.37
N SER A 111 5.14 16.25 2.52
CA SER A 111 3.68 16.31 2.39
C SER A 111 3.14 14.99 1.85
N TYR A 112 1.86 14.78 2.07
CA TYR A 112 1.16 13.63 1.49
C TYR A 112 -0.28 14.01 1.19
N THR A 113 -0.86 13.31 0.24
CA THR A 113 -2.30 13.33 0.00
C THR A 113 -2.82 11.89 0.07
N VAL A 114 -4.08 11.74 0.39
CA VAL A 114 -4.74 10.44 0.35
C VAL A 114 -6.06 10.60 -0.38
N GLN A 115 -6.35 9.68 -1.28
CA GLN A 115 -7.56 9.72 -2.09
C GLN A 115 -8.17 8.33 -2.15
N HIS A 116 -9.47 8.26 -1.84
CA HIS A 116 -10.24 7.04 -2.07
C HIS A 116 -10.58 6.96 -3.56
N ILE A 117 -10.27 5.83 -4.18
CA ILE A 117 -10.56 5.57 -5.58
C ILE A 117 -11.45 4.33 -5.71
N PRO A 118 -12.27 4.24 -6.76
CA PRO A 118 -13.04 3.02 -7.01
C PRO A 118 -12.11 1.85 -7.30
N ARG A 119 -12.57 0.64 -7.01
CA ARG A 119 -11.79 -0.58 -7.25
C ARG A 119 -11.33 -0.69 -8.70
N GLU A 120 -12.16 -0.25 -9.65
CA GLU A 120 -11.83 -0.30 -11.08
C GLU A 120 -10.59 0.53 -11.43
N GLN A 121 -10.27 1.51 -10.62
CA GLN A 121 -9.09 2.37 -10.81
C GLN A 121 -7.86 1.84 -10.07
N ASN A 122 -8.00 0.72 -9.34
CA ASN A 122 -6.90 0.14 -8.56
C ASN A 122 -6.53 -1.26 -9.03
N LYS A 123 -6.82 -1.58 -10.28
CA LYS A 123 -6.64 -2.93 -10.85
C LYS A 123 -5.20 -3.41 -10.84
N GLU A 124 -4.25 -2.52 -11.03
CA GLU A 124 -2.85 -2.90 -11.09
C GLU A 124 -2.33 -3.35 -9.73
N ALA A 125 -2.65 -2.62 -8.67
CA ALA A 125 -2.29 -3.02 -7.32
C ALA A 125 -3.02 -4.31 -6.92
N ASP A 126 -4.29 -4.43 -7.27
CA ASP A 126 -5.08 -5.65 -7.03
C ASP A 126 -4.43 -6.86 -7.72
N ALA A 127 -4.02 -6.70 -8.98
CA ALA A 127 -3.36 -7.77 -9.72
C ALA A 127 -2.05 -8.20 -9.05
N LEU A 128 -1.29 -7.26 -8.52
CA LEU A 128 -0.03 -7.56 -7.83
C LEU A 128 -0.29 -8.34 -6.53
N SER A 129 -1.33 -7.98 -5.77
CA SER A 129 -1.67 -8.71 -4.55
C SER A 129 -2.12 -10.14 -4.85
N LYS A 130 -2.90 -10.33 -5.92
CA LYS A 130 -3.36 -11.66 -6.36
C LYS A 130 -2.22 -12.49 -6.92
N ARG A 131 -1.29 -11.86 -7.63
CA ARG A 131 -0.10 -12.55 -8.12
C ARG A 131 0.71 -13.13 -6.97
N ALA A 132 0.84 -12.39 -5.89
CA ALA A 132 1.53 -12.85 -4.69
C ALA A 132 0.89 -14.12 -4.14
N LEU A 133 -0.44 -14.20 -4.14
CA LEU A 133 -1.17 -15.40 -3.69
C LEU A 133 -0.92 -16.59 -4.61
N ARG A 134 -0.90 -16.38 -5.93
CA ARG A 134 -0.67 -17.47 -6.89
C ARG A 134 0.75 -18.01 -6.80
N LEU A 135 1.72 -17.16 -6.48
CA LEU A 135 3.14 -17.50 -6.45
C LEU A 135 3.64 -17.77 -5.03
N ARG A 136 2.73 -17.91 -4.07
CA ARG A 136 3.12 -18.17 -2.68
C ARG A 136 3.95 -19.45 -2.58
N PRO A 137 4.90 -19.50 -1.61
CA PRO A 137 5.69 -20.71 -1.39
C PRO A 137 4.80 -21.89 -1.06
N LYS A 138 5.11 -23.04 -1.65
CA LYS A 138 4.42 -24.28 -1.28
C LYS A 138 4.91 -24.75 0.08
N LEU A 139 3.97 -25.09 0.94
CA LEU A 139 4.29 -25.74 2.20
C LEU A 139 4.55 -27.20 1.91
N THR A 140 5.74 -27.67 2.26
CA THR A 140 6.09 -29.08 2.11
C THR A 140 5.93 -29.79 3.44
#